data_e265068bcc9ae49355707441c3264168
#
_entry.id   e265068bcc9ae49355707441c3264168
#
_cell.length_a   1.000
_cell.length_b   1.000
_cell.length_c   1.000
_cell.angle_alpha   90.00
_cell.angle_beta   90.00
_cell.angle_gamma   90.00
#
_symmetry.space_group_name_H-M   'P 1'
#
loop_
_entity.id
_entity.type
_entity.pdbx_description
1 polymer ?
#
loop_
_entity_poly.entity_id
_entity_poly.type
_entity_poly.pdbx_seq_one_letter_code
_entity_poly.pdbx_strand_id
1 'polypeptide(L)'
;MARIKIGVVGCGLIAQMMHLPHLRELADAYEVVALCDVSAATLKHVADHYDVRRRYTDYRDLLKDEVEAVAVLSADSHGQLIVDALRAGKHVFTEKPMCYTLREADEILAAHARAGTVCLVAYMKRYDPAVRYAAPLLRRLPDLRAIQITVLHPSEANQTAHHDLRRFADVPGEVAALLRGEQDRLIGEAIGDFTPLERRVFAGNLLSTLVHDINLLRSLSGDPAEVLLTDVWAGGDSLVTCLRYPSGVRATLSLHYLWDLAHYEETVTHLGPADRVRLVFPSPFFRNMPTEVIVEGMEDGKAFEKRVTVSMKEAFKEELLHFAECVASGREPETTPAEARGDVLLLHRIFHAIKRPLAT
;
A
#
# COMPACT_ATOMS: atom_id res chain seq x y z
N MET A 1 -2.79 -20.40 -19.84
CA MET A 1 -3.44 -20.73 -18.56
C MET A 1 -4.90 -20.34 -18.64
N ALA A 2 -5.80 -20.96 -17.87
CA ALA A 2 -7.16 -20.41 -17.75
C ALA A 2 -7.09 -19.01 -17.12
N ARG A 3 -7.90 -18.08 -17.60
CA ARG A 3 -7.99 -16.73 -17.04
C ARG A 3 -8.65 -16.79 -15.65
N ILE A 4 -8.13 -16.04 -14.71
CA ILE A 4 -8.71 -15.92 -13.37
C ILE A 4 -9.97 -15.06 -13.46
N LYS A 5 -11.13 -15.60 -13.12
CA LYS A 5 -12.37 -14.82 -12.97
C LYS A 5 -12.32 -14.02 -11.69
N ILE A 6 -12.07 -12.70 -11.80
CA ILE A 6 -11.89 -11.83 -10.66
C ILE A 6 -13.09 -10.90 -10.45
N GLY A 7 -13.57 -10.83 -9.21
CA GLY A 7 -14.49 -9.81 -8.74
C GLY A 7 -13.73 -8.63 -8.12
N VAL A 8 -14.19 -7.41 -8.33
CA VAL A 8 -13.56 -6.21 -7.76
C VAL A 8 -14.52 -5.57 -6.77
N VAL A 9 -14.06 -5.32 -5.54
CA VAL A 9 -14.80 -4.63 -4.49
C VAL A 9 -14.12 -3.29 -4.21
N GLY A 10 -14.83 -2.19 -4.46
CA GLY A 10 -14.32 -0.83 -4.47
C GLY A 10 -13.97 -0.38 -5.89
N CYS A 11 -14.78 0.54 -6.43
CA CYS A 11 -14.60 1.15 -7.75
C CYS A 11 -14.09 2.61 -7.62
N GLY A 12 -13.38 2.90 -6.52
CA GLY A 12 -12.86 4.22 -6.19
C GLY A 12 -11.63 4.62 -7.01
N LEU A 13 -10.84 5.54 -6.44
CA LEU A 13 -9.68 6.16 -7.08
C LEU A 13 -8.68 5.13 -7.61
N ILE A 14 -8.15 4.27 -6.74
CA ILE A 14 -7.08 3.35 -7.12
C ILE A 14 -7.56 2.28 -8.11
N ALA A 15 -8.81 1.87 -8.00
CA ALA A 15 -9.43 0.95 -8.95
C ALA A 15 -9.50 1.55 -10.34
N GLN A 16 -9.98 2.80 -10.47
CA GLN A 16 -10.13 3.47 -11.77
C GLN A 16 -8.79 3.86 -12.40
N MET A 17 -7.81 4.28 -11.60
CA MET A 17 -6.53 4.76 -12.13
C MET A 17 -5.55 3.64 -12.44
N MET A 18 -5.48 2.62 -11.60
CA MET A 18 -4.42 1.60 -11.65
C MET A 18 -4.96 0.20 -11.91
N HIS A 19 -5.76 -0.37 -11.02
CA HIS A 19 -6.07 -1.80 -11.09
C HIS A 19 -6.96 -2.20 -12.26
N LEU A 20 -8.06 -1.53 -12.52
CA LEU A 20 -8.96 -1.87 -13.62
C LEU A 20 -8.30 -1.66 -15.00
N PRO A 21 -7.54 -0.57 -15.26
CA PRO A 21 -6.76 -0.46 -16.49
C PRO A 21 -5.77 -1.61 -16.67
N HIS A 22 -5.02 -1.98 -15.62
CA HIS A 22 -4.06 -3.08 -15.71
C HIS A 22 -4.73 -4.44 -15.84
N LEU A 23 -5.84 -4.70 -15.14
CA LEU A 23 -6.61 -5.92 -15.32
C LEU A 23 -7.12 -6.08 -16.77
N ARG A 24 -7.54 -4.97 -17.40
CA ARG A 24 -7.92 -4.96 -18.83
C ARG A 24 -6.71 -5.22 -19.74
N GLU A 25 -5.55 -4.65 -19.45
CA GLU A 25 -4.31 -4.92 -20.19
C GLU A 25 -3.84 -6.38 -20.03
N LEU A 26 -4.15 -7.00 -18.90
CA LEU A 26 -3.83 -8.39 -18.57
C LEU A 26 -4.97 -9.36 -18.89
N ALA A 27 -5.73 -9.11 -19.96
CA ALA A 27 -6.88 -9.93 -20.36
C ALA A 27 -6.54 -11.41 -20.68
N ASP A 28 -5.28 -11.73 -20.89
CA ASP A 28 -4.80 -13.12 -21.05
C ASP A 28 -4.70 -13.86 -19.70
N ALA A 29 -4.56 -13.12 -18.58
CA ALA A 29 -4.45 -13.67 -17.24
C ALA A 29 -5.76 -13.52 -16.44
N TYR A 30 -6.53 -12.46 -16.68
CA TYR A 30 -7.70 -12.09 -15.91
C TYR A 30 -8.95 -11.89 -16.75
N GLU A 31 -10.09 -12.16 -16.13
CA GLU A 31 -11.41 -11.73 -16.59
C GLU A 31 -12.15 -11.04 -15.44
N VAL A 32 -12.38 -9.73 -15.53
CA VAL A 32 -13.19 -9.01 -14.55
C VAL A 32 -14.65 -9.34 -14.79
N VAL A 33 -15.22 -10.20 -13.95
CA VAL A 33 -16.58 -10.73 -14.14
C VAL A 33 -17.64 -10.04 -13.29
N ALA A 34 -17.24 -9.38 -12.20
CA ALA A 34 -18.14 -8.72 -11.27
C ALA A 34 -17.52 -7.49 -10.66
N LEU A 35 -18.31 -6.44 -10.41
CA LEU A 35 -17.92 -5.23 -9.69
C LEU A 35 -18.87 -5.00 -8.51
N CYS A 36 -18.32 -4.48 -7.42
CA CYS A 36 -19.08 -4.07 -6.24
C CYS A 36 -18.63 -2.70 -5.75
N ASP A 37 -19.58 -1.81 -5.47
CA ASP A 37 -19.33 -0.53 -4.81
C ASP A 37 -20.61 -0.06 -4.09
N VAL A 38 -20.46 0.57 -2.93
CA VAL A 38 -21.57 1.12 -2.15
C VAL A 38 -22.24 2.33 -2.81
N SER A 39 -21.53 3.03 -3.72
CA SER A 39 -22.07 4.07 -4.60
C SER A 39 -22.62 3.44 -5.87
N ALA A 40 -23.93 3.41 -6.02
CA ALA A 40 -24.59 2.83 -7.19
C ALA A 40 -24.22 3.59 -8.49
N ALA A 41 -24.03 4.90 -8.43
CA ALA A 41 -23.64 5.72 -9.58
C ALA A 41 -22.18 5.45 -9.99
N THR A 42 -21.24 5.35 -9.02
CA THR A 42 -19.84 4.96 -9.29
C THR A 42 -19.78 3.57 -9.91
N LEU A 43 -20.47 2.60 -9.29
CA LEU A 43 -20.58 1.24 -9.78
C LEU A 43 -21.11 1.18 -11.22
N LYS A 44 -22.21 1.89 -11.48
CA LYS A 44 -22.79 1.95 -12.83
C LYS A 44 -21.80 2.52 -13.85
N HIS A 45 -21.18 3.66 -13.51
CA HIS A 45 -20.23 4.31 -14.42
C HIS A 45 -19.04 3.40 -14.77
N VAL A 46 -18.41 2.81 -13.74
CA VAL A 46 -17.24 1.96 -13.93
C VAL A 46 -17.60 0.66 -14.65
N ALA A 47 -18.73 0.05 -14.28
CA ALA A 47 -19.19 -1.19 -14.91
C ALA A 47 -19.56 -0.99 -16.39
N ASP A 48 -20.15 0.15 -16.75
CA ASP A 48 -20.44 0.50 -18.15
C ASP A 48 -19.13 0.72 -18.94
N HIS A 49 -18.12 1.38 -18.32
CA HIS A 49 -16.83 1.63 -18.97
C HIS A 49 -16.02 0.36 -19.25
N TYR A 50 -16.12 -0.64 -18.36
CA TYR A 50 -15.40 -1.92 -18.49
C TYR A 50 -16.25 -3.06 -19.05
N ASP A 51 -17.50 -2.80 -19.47
CA ASP A 51 -18.48 -3.78 -19.96
C ASP A 51 -18.72 -4.94 -18.99
N VAL A 52 -18.76 -4.65 -17.68
CA VAL A 52 -19.04 -5.64 -16.64
C VAL A 52 -20.53 -5.64 -16.31
N ARG A 53 -21.16 -6.82 -16.50
CA ARG A 53 -22.62 -6.95 -16.32
C ARG A 53 -23.04 -7.22 -14.88
N ARG A 54 -22.24 -7.99 -14.13
CA ARG A 54 -22.55 -8.39 -12.76
C ARG A 54 -22.15 -7.27 -11.82
N ARG A 55 -23.12 -6.68 -11.09
CA ARG A 55 -22.97 -5.46 -10.30
C ARG A 55 -23.64 -5.64 -8.95
N TYR A 56 -22.91 -5.36 -7.89
CA TYR A 56 -23.35 -5.54 -6.52
C TYR A 56 -23.10 -4.29 -5.70
N THR A 57 -24.02 -3.98 -4.76
CA THR A 57 -23.80 -2.91 -3.76
C THR A 57 -23.40 -3.49 -2.40
N ASP A 58 -23.51 -4.80 -2.22
CA ASP A 58 -22.97 -5.54 -1.06
C ASP A 58 -21.98 -6.59 -1.56
N TYR A 59 -20.74 -6.56 -1.06
CA TYR A 59 -19.70 -7.51 -1.43
C TYR A 59 -20.04 -8.95 -1.08
N ARG A 60 -20.91 -9.17 -0.06
CA ARG A 60 -21.34 -10.53 0.32
C ARG A 60 -22.12 -11.21 -0.78
N ASP A 61 -22.83 -10.45 -1.61
CA ASP A 61 -23.51 -10.99 -2.78
C ASP A 61 -22.53 -11.30 -3.91
N LEU A 62 -21.50 -10.47 -4.12
CA LEU A 62 -20.42 -10.76 -5.04
C LEU A 62 -19.68 -12.06 -4.63
N LEU A 63 -19.45 -12.31 -3.34
CA LEU A 63 -18.77 -13.51 -2.86
C LEU A 63 -19.57 -14.82 -3.15
N LYS A 64 -20.88 -14.73 -3.33
CA LYS A 64 -21.75 -15.88 -3.71
C LYS A 64 -21.69 -16.19 -5.21
N ASP A 65 -21.13 -15.28 -6.00
CA ASP A 65 -21.02 -15.43 -7.44
C ASP A 65 -19.87 -16.35 -7.85
N GLU A 66 -19.84 -16.73 -9.13
CA GLU A 66 -18.79 -17.55 -9.75
C GLU A 66 -17.51 -16.73 -10.00
N VAL A 67 -16.91 -16.21 -8.92
CA VAL A 67 -15.59 -15.57 -8.93
C VAL A 67 -14.55 -16.51 -8.31
N GLU A 68 -13.36 -16.58 -8.88
CA GLU A 68 -12.24 -17.38 -8.36
C GLU A 68 -11.38 -16.54 -7.40
N ALA A 69 -11.26 -15.26 -7.70
CA ALA A 69 -10.50 -14.28 -6.91
C ALA A 69 -11.28 -13.00 -6.66
N VAL A 70 -10.93 -12.31 -5.60
CA VAL A 70 -11.49 -10.99 -5.26
C VAL A 70 -10.36 -9.97 -5.10
N ALA A 71 -10.46 -8.86 -5.84
CA ALA A 71 -9.63 -7.68 -5.62
C ALA A 71 -10.35 -6.73 -4.65
N VAL A 72 -9.79 -6.54 -3.47
CA VAL A 72 -10.29 -5.66 -2.43
C VAL A 72 -9.61 -4.30 -2.58
N LEU A 73 -10.31 -3.34 -3.17
CA LEU A 73 -9.82 -2.01 -3.53
C LEU A 73 -10.63 -0.89 -2.86
N SER A 74 -11.46 -1.23 -1.89
CA SER A 74 -12.25 -0.28 -1.11
C SER A 74 -11.36 0.62 -0.25
N ALA A 75 -11.90 1.69 0.29
CA ALA A 75 -11.21 2.50 1.28
C ALA A 75 -11.24 1.82 2.67
N ASP A 76 -10.42 2.35 3.59
CA ASP A 76 -10.38 1.98 5.00
C ASP A 76 -9.82 0.58 5.30
N SER A 77 -10.23 -0.05 6.41
CA SER A 77 -9.79 -1.41 6.77
C SER A 77 -10.45 -2.45 5.87
N HIS A 78 -9.67 -3.41 5.41
CA HIS A 78 -10.14 -4.51 4.58
C HIS A 78 -10.40 -5.79 5.38
N GLY A 79 -10.15 -5.76 6.72
CA GLY A 79 -10.08 -6.94 7.57
C GLY A 79 -11.24 -7.92 7.42
N GLN A 80 -12.48 -7.45 7.63
CA GLN A 80 -13.66 -8.30 7.56
C GLN A 80 -13.90 -8.86 6.15
N LEU A 81 -13.71 -8.02 5.11
CA LEU A 81 -13.91 -8.44 3.72
C LEU A 81 -12.91 -9.53 3.32
N ILE A 82 -11.64 -9.40 3.70
CA ILE A 82 -10.61 -10.43 3.47
C ILE A 82 -11.01 -11.74 4.13
N VAL A 83 -11.42 -11.69 5.40
CA VAL A 83 -11.83 -12.89 6.15
C VAL A 83 -13.02 -13.59 5.48
N ASP A 84 -14.02 -12.82 5.05
CA ASP A 84 -15.21 -13.35 4.40
C ASP A 84 -14.88 -13.96 3.02
N ALA A 85 -14.00 -13.32 2.24
CA ALA A 85 -13.53 -13.82 0.94
C ALA A 85 -12.75 -15.14 1.09
N LEU A 86 -11.83 -15.21 2.06
CA LEU A 86 -11.05 -16.42 2.37
C LEU A 86 -11.98 -17.57 2.83
N ARG A 87 -12.96 -17.29 3.69
CA ARG A 87 -13.97 -18.27 4.12
C ARG A 87 -14.85 -18.77 2.99
N ALA A 88 -15.09 -17.92 1.99
CA ALA A 88 -15.79 -18.31 0.75
C ALA A 88 -14.90 -19.07 -0.24
N GLY A 89 -13.65 -19.39 0.13
CA GLY A 89 -12.71 -20.14 -0.72
C GLY A 89 -12.19 -19.33 -1.90
N LYS A 90 -12.19 -17.99 -1.83
CA LYS A 90 -11.69 -17.12 -2.91
C LYS A 90 -10.22 -16.80 -2.69
N HIS A 91 -9.44 -16.70 -3.77
CA HIS A 91 -8.15 -16.03 -3.72
C HIS A 91 -8.36 -14.55 -3.49
N VAL A 92 -7.46 -13.91 -2.74
CA VAL A 92 -7.59 -12.50 -2.36
C VAL A 92 -6.38 -11.70 -2.82
N PHE A 93 -6.63 -10.65 -3.59
CA PHE A 93 -5.71 -9.56 -3.83
C PHE A 93 -6.26 -8.34 -3.09
N THR A 94 -5.57 -7.81 -2.11
CA THR A 94 -6.08 -6.69 -1.31
C THR A 94 -5.16 -5.50 -1.34
N GLU A 95 -5.72 -4.30 -1.55
CA GLU A 95 -4.98 -3.07 -1.32
C GLU A 95 -4.56 -2.91 0.15
N LYS A 96 -3.58 -2.05 0.34
CA LYS A 96 -3.16 -1.63 1.67
C LYS A 96 -4.03 -0.43 2.18
N PRO A 97 -4.13 -0.22 3.48
CA PRO A 97 -3.66 -1.11 4.54
C PRO A 97 -4.52 -2.37 4.60
N MET A 98 -3.89 -3.52 4.88
CA MET A 98 -4.63 -4.77 5.04
C MET A 98 -5.73 -4.67 6.09
N CYS A 99 -5.42 -4.02 7.21
CA CYS A 99 -6.34 -3.80 8.33
C CYS A 99 -5.80 -2.70 9.26
N TYR A 100 -6.60 -2.31 10.25
CA TYR A 100 -6.24 -1.27 11.22
C TYR A 100 -5.74 -1.83 12.54
N THR A 101 -6.18 -3.02 12.93
CA THR A 101 -5.90 -3.61 14.25
C THR A 101 -5.12 -4.92 14.14
N LEU A 102 -4.37 -5.25 15.20
CA LEU A 102 -3.68 -6.53 15.27
C LEU A 102 -4.67 -7.70 15.40
N ARG A 103 -5.83 -7.49 16.01
CA ARG A 103 -6.90 -8.50 16.09
C ARG A 103 -7.40 -8.85 14.69
N GLU A 104 -7.71 -7.85 13.85
CA GLU A 104 -8.10 -8.12 12.46
C GLU A 104 -6.99 -8.88 11.72
N ALA A 105 -5.72 -8.47 11.90
CA ALA A 105 -4.59 -9.16 11.28
C ALA A 105 -4.52 -10.63 11.71
N ASP A 106 -4.70 -10.92 13.01
CA ASP A 106 -4.71 -12.29 13.53
C ASP A 106 -5.90 -13.12 13.00
N GLU A 107 -7.08 -12.51 12.86
CA GLU A 107 -8.26 -13.13 12.25
C GLU A 107 -8.04 -13.46 10.76
N ILE A 108 -7.39 -12.55 10.01
CA ILE A 108 -7.00 -12.78 8.61
C ILE A 108 -6.02 -13.96 8.53
N LEU A 109 -4.98 -13.98 9.36
CA LEU A 109 -4.02 -15.08 9.39
C LEU A 109 -4.69 -16.42 9.67
N ALA A 110 -5.60 -16.45 10.64
CA ALA A 110 -6.35 -17.65 10.98
C ALA A 110 -7.29 -18.11 9.85
N ALA A 111 -7.89 -17.18 9.13
CA ALA A 111 -8.73 -17.48 7.96
C ALA A 111 -7.89 -17.99 6.79
N HIS A 112 -6.76 -17.32 6.49
CA HIS A 112 -5.85 -17.69 5.41
C HIS A 112 -5.26 -19.09 5.61
N ALA A 113 -4.82 -19.42 6.82
CA ALA A 113 -4.29 -20.75 7.14
C ALA A 113 -5.30 -21.89 6.89
N ARG A 114 -6.60 -21.60 6.89
CA ARG A 114 -7.67 -22.60 6.67
C ARG A 114 -8.17 -22.62 5.22
N ALA A 115 -8.01 -21.51 4.49
CA ALA A 115 -8.63 -21.35 3.18
C ALA A 115 -7.93 -22.17 2.08
N GLY A 116 -6.62 -22.38 2.18
CA GLY A 116 -5.82 -23.02 1.12
C GLY A 116 -5.78 -22.21 -0.18
N THR A 117 -6.11 -20.92 -0.11
CA THR A 117 -6.11 -19.97 -1.23
C THR A 117 -4.99 -18.93 -1.08
N VAL A 118 -4.60 -18.32 -2.19
CA VAL A 118 -3.61 -17.24 -2.19
C VAL A 118 -4.22 -15.97 -1.61
N CYS A 119 -3.48 -15.29 -0.71
CA CYS A 119 -3.83 -13.97 -0.21
C CYS A 119 -2.60 -13.05 -0.34
N LEU A 120 -2.69 -12.06 -1.24
CA LEU A 120 -1.64 -11.08 -1.51
C LEU A 120 -2.09 -9.71 -1.00
N VAL A 121 -1.23 -9.04 -0.23
CA VAL A 121 -1.41 -7.63 0.15
C VAL A 121 -0.61 -6.76 -0.81
N ALA A 122 -1.27 -5.83 -1.48
CA ALA A 122 -0.71 -5.03 -2.58
C ALA A 122 0.24 -3.95 -2.06
N TYR A 123 1.50 -4.30 -2.01
CA TYR A 123 2.61 -3.39 -1.76
C TYR A 123 3.43 -3.22 -3.05
N MET A 124 2.91 -2.45 -3.99
CA MET A 124 3.43 -2.34 -5.35
C MET A 124 4.94 -2.08 -5.41
N LYS A 125 5.54 -1.33 -4.46
CA LYS A 125 6.99 -1.07 -4.43
C LYS A 125 7.83 -2.35 -4.33
N ARG A 126 7.31 -3.44 -3.75
CA ARG A 126 7.99 -4.74 -3.68
C ARG A 126 8.16 -5.38 -5.06
N TYR A 127 7.28 -5.04 -5.99
CA TYR A 127 7.24 -5.56 -7.35
C TYR A 127 7.92 -4.64 -8.37
N ASP A 128 8.36 -3.45 -7.93
CA ASP A 128 9.09 -2.51 -8.78
C ASP A 128 10.45 -3.10 -9.22
N PRO A 129 10.73 -3.17 -10.54
CA PRO A 129 11.99 -3.68 -11.05
C PRO A 129 13.24 -2.98 -10.49
N ALA A 130 13.14 -1.67 -10.21
CA ALA A 130 14.23 -0.90 -9.64
C ALA A 130 14.52 -1.30 -8.18
N VAL A 131 13.48 -1.57 -7.39
CA VAL A 131 13.62 -2.10 -6.02
C VAL A 131 14.26 -3.48 -6.03
N ARG A 132 13.82 -4.36 -6.92
CA ARG A 132 14.40 -5.70 -7.09
C ARG A 132 15.87 -5.65 -7.52
N TYR A 133 16.22 -4.71 -8.39
CA TYR A 133 17.61 -4.46 -8.80
C TYR A 133 18.44 -3.89 -7.64
N ALA A 134 17.92 -2.95 -6.88
CA ALA A 134 18.64 -2.29 -5.79
C ALA A 134 18.81 -3.20 -4.55
N ALA A 135 17.87 -4.11 -4.26
CA ALA A 135 17.88 -4.93 -3.06
C ALA A 135 19.21 -5.69 -2.81
N PRO A 136 19.84 -6.36 -3.81
CA PRO A 136 21.16 -6.98 -3.61
C PRO A 136 22.30 -5.96 -3.41
N LEU A 137 22.20 -4.75 -3.98
CA LEU A 137 23.18 -3.68 -3.77
C LEU A 137 23.10 -3.18 -2.33
N LEU A 138 21.88 -2.93 -1.84
CA LEU A 138 21.62 -2.45 -0.47
C LEU A 138 22.11 -3.45 0.58
N ARG A 139 21.88 -4.75 0.37
CA ARG A 139 22.37 -5.81 1.28
C ARG A 139 23.88 -5.94 1.33
N ARG A 140 24.60 -5.47 0.31
CA ARG A 140 26.07 -5.53 0.21
C ARG A 140 26.75 -4.25 0.65
N LEU A 141 26.01 -3.18 0.99
CA LEU A 141 26.61 -1.93 1.48
C LEU A 141 27.38 -2.23 2.76
N PRO A 142 28.71 -2.03 2.77
CA PRO A 142 29.51 -2.24 3.96
C PRO A 142 29.19 -1.14 4.99
N ASP A 143 29.20 -1.50 6.26
CA ASP A 143 29.09 -0.57 7.38
C ASP A 143 27.92 0.43 7.24
N LEU A 144 26.73 -0.05 6.84
CA LEU A 144 25.53 0.78 6.73
C LEU A 144 25.35 1.58 8.03
N ARG A 145 25.28 2.91 7.91
CA ARG A 145 25.18 3.83 9.07
C ARG A 145 23.77 4.36 9.27
N ALA A 146 23.12 4.70 8.17
CA ALA A 146 21.78 5.28 8.23
C ALA A 146 20.95 4.94 7.00
N ILE A 147 19.63 4.96 7.20
CA ILE A 147 18.61 4.90 6.15
C ILE A 147 17.77 6.16 6.27
N GLN A 148 17.51 6.82 5.16
CA GLN A 148 16.68 8.02 5.11
C GLN A 148 15.54 7.81 4.13
N ILE A 149 14.34 8.07 4.57
CA ILE A 149 13.14 8.06 3.74
C ILE A 149 12.51 9.45 3.82
N THR A 150 12.24 10.04 2.67
CA THR A 150 11.56 11.33 2.56
C THR A 150 10.38 11.20 1.63
N VAL A 151 9.22 11.66 2.07
CA VAL A 151 7.98 11.72 1.29
C VAL A 151 7.45 13.15 1.34
N LEU A 152 7.49 13.85 0.19
CA LEU A 152 6.87 15.16 0.00
C LEU A 152 5.62 14.95 -0.87
N HIS A 153 4.46 15.07 -0.25
CA HIS A 153 3.19 14.72 -0.87
C HIS A 153 2.38 15.97 -1.22
N PRO A 154 2.20 16.32 -2.50
CA PRO A 154 1.32 17.41 -2.91
C PRO A 154 -0.14 17.05 -2.74
N SER A 155 -1.05 17.98 -3.05
CA SER A 155 -2.47 17.68 -3.05
C SER A 155 -2.83 16.55 -4.02
N GLU A 156 -3.82 15.71 -3.66
CA GLU A 156 -4.33 14.66 -4.53
C GLU A 156 -4.81 15.24 -5.88
N ALA A 157 -5.45 16.41 -5.85
CA ALA A 157 -5.94 17.07 -7.05
C ALA A 157 -4.82 17.34 -8.06
N ASN A 158 -3.65 17.81 -7.60
CA ASN A 158 -2.50 18.05 -8.48
C ASN A 158 -1.95 16.76 -9.10
N GLN A 159 -2.04 15.64 -8.39
CA GLN A 159 -1.52 14.36 -8.86
C GLN A 159 -2.50 13.59 -9.75
N THR A 160 -3.80 13.82 -9.59
CA THR A 160 -4.85 13.02 -10.27
C THR A 160 -5.58 13.76 -11.39
N ALA A 161 -5.33 15.06 -11.57
CA ALA A 161 -6.05 15.91 -12.55
C ALA A 161 -5.97 15.42 -13.99
N HIS A 162 -4.98 14.63 -14.36
CA HIS A 162 -4.79 14.05 -15.68
C HIS A 162 -5.57 12.76 -15.92
N HIS A 163 -6.20 12.20 -14.87
CA HIS A 163 -7.06 11.02 -14.96
C HIS A 163 -8.53 11.41 -15.13
N ASP A 164 -9.28 10.67 -15.95
CA ASP A 164 -10.75 10.82 -16.04
C ASP A 164 -11.43 10.06 -14.89
N LEU A 165 -11.24 10.59 -13.69
CA LEU A 165 -11.85 10.02 -12.48
C LEU A 165 -13.29 10.47 -12.32
N ARG A 166 -14.17 9.52 -12.03
CA ARG A 166 -15.56 9.82 -11.72
C ARG A 166 -15.89 9.38 -10.30
N ARG A 167 -16.27 10.34 -9.49
CA ARG A 167 -16.74 10.14 -8.12
C ARG A 167 -18.13 10.73 -7.98
N PHE A 168 -19.01 9.98 -7.34
CA PHE A 168 -20.40 10.37 -7.13
C PHE A 168 -20.68 10.41 -5.63
N ALA A 169 -21.46 11.40 -5.19
CA ALA A 169 -21.82 11.57 -3.78
C ALA A 169 -23.22 10.97 -3.52
N ASP A 170 -23.43 9.71 -3.90
CA ASP A 170 -24.72 9.01 -3.84
C ASP A 170 -24.73 7.83 -2.85
N VAL A 171 -23.68 7.68 -2.04
CA VAL A 171 -23.69 6.68 -0.95
C VAL A 171 -24.80 7.02 0.04
N PRO A 172 -25.74 6.10 0.31
CA PRO A 172 -26.81 6.35 1.28
C PRO A 172 -26.25 6.78 2.64
N GLY A 173 -26.85 7.81 3.25
CA GLY A 173 -26.35 8.40 4.49
C GLY A 173 -26.20 7.41 5.65
N GLU A 174 -27.13 6.44 5.76
CA GLU A 174 -27.06 5.34 6.74
C GLU A 174 -25.85 4.41 6.47
N VAL A 175 -25.55 4.08 5.20
CA VAL A 175 -24.39 3.26 4.83
C VAL A 175 -23.10 4.02 5.15
N ALA A 176 -23.02 5.31 4.79
CA ALA A 176 -21.87 6.15 5.10
C ALA A 176 -21.64 6.28 6.62
N ALA A 177 -22.70 6.39 7.40
CA ALA A 177 -22.65 6.45 8.87
C ALA A 177 -22.15 5.12 9.47
N LEU A 178 -22.64 3.98 8.97
CA LEU A 178 -22.20 2.64 9.41
C LEU A 178 -20.72 2.42 9.11
N LEU A 179 -20.25 2.74 7.90
CA LEU A 179 -18.83 2.60 7.52
C LEU A 179 -17.93 3.48 8.38
N ARG A 180 -18.34 4.74 8.62
CA ARG A 180 -17.60 5.66 9.49
C ARG A 180 -17.56 5.17 10.95
N GLY A 181 -18.69 4.70 11.46
CA GLY A 181 -18.78 4.13 12.82
C GLY A 181 -17.88 2.92 13.00
N GLU A 182 -17.82 2.03 12.00
CA GLU A 182 -16.92 0.89 12.04
C GLU A 182 -15.45 1.30 11.96
N GLN A 183 -15.11 2.27 11.11
CA GLN A 183 -13.75 2.81 11.04
C GLN A 183 -13.34 3.43 12.39
N ASP A 184 -14.20 4.25 12.99
CA ASP A 184 -13.93 4.87 14.30
C ASP A 184 -13.78 3.83 15.40
N ARG A 185 -14.60 2.77 15.38
CA ARG A 185 -14.48 1.64 16.30
C ARG A 185 -13.11 0.93 16.18
N LEU A 186 -12.67 0.65 14.94
CA LEU A 186 -11.39 0.00 14.69
C LEU A 186 -10.20 0.90 15.08
N ILE A 187 -10.29 2.20 14.82
CA ILE A 187 -9.28 3.16 15.27
C ILE A 187 -9.23 3.20 16.80
N GLY A 188 -10.39 3.28 17.47
CA GLY A 188 -10.47 3.23 18.91
C GLY A 188 -9.91 1.94 19.52
N GLU A 189 -10.12 0.79 18.88
CA GLU A 189 -9.51 -0.47 19.25
C GLU A 189 -7.98 -0.43 19.11
N ALA A 190 -7.46 0.21 18.06
CA ALA A 190 -6.04 0.27 17.75
C ALA A 190 -5.26 1.24 18.64
N ILE A 191 -5.82 2.42 18.94
CA ILE A 191 -5.06 3.51 19.59
C ILE A 191 -5.73 4.09 20.85
N GLY A 192 -6.89 3.56 21.26
CA GLY A 192 -7.69 4.07 22.39
C GLY A 192 -8.53 5.28 22.02
N ASP A 193 -8.89 6.09 23.01
CA ASP A 193 -9.58 7.36 22.74
C ASP A 193 -8.71 8.26 21.88
N PHE A 194 -9.30 8.87 20.87
CA PHE A 194 -8.56 9.66 19.89
C PHE A 194 -9.26 10.99 19.55
N THR A 195 -8.45 11.98 19.23
CA THR A 195 -8.86 13.26 18.66
C THR A 195 -8.96 13.17 17.13
N PRO A 196 -9.63 14.13 16.45
CA PRO A 196 -9.62 14.20 14.99
C PRO A 196 -8.20 14.24 14.40
N LEU A 197 -7.24 14.88 15.08
CA LEU A 197 -5.84 14.93 14.65
C LEU A 197 -5.18 13.55 14.76
N GLU A 198 -5.37 12.83 15.87
CA GLU A 198 -4.82 11.49 16.05
C GLU A 198 -5.44 10.50 15.05
N ARG A 199 -6.73 10.60 14.76
CA ARG A 199 -7.38 9.85 13.68
C ARG A 199 -6.71 10.11 12.34
N ARG A 200 -6.48 11.37 11.99
CA ARG A 200 -5.80 11.76 10.75
C ARG A 200 -4.38 11.19 10.68
N VAL A 201 -3.61 11.31 11.75
CA VAL A 201 -2.25 10.80 11.79
C VAL A 201 -2.22 9.28 11.68
N PHE A 202 -3.07 8.57 12.42
CA PHE A 202 -3.09 7.11 12.41
C PHE A 202 -3.59 6.54 11.09
N ALA A 203 -4.81 6.88 10.69
CA ALA A 203 -5.43 6.31 9.49
C ALA A 203 -4.88 6.95 8.19
N GLY A 204 -4.66 8.26 8.17
CA GLY A 204 -4.20 8.98 6.99
C GLY A 204 -2.69 8.87 6.78
N ASN A 205 -1.90 9.37 7.72
CA ASN A 205 -0.44 9.46 7.53
C ASN A 205 0.25 8.10 7.64
N LEU A 206 -0.06 7.34 8.68
CA LEU A 206 0.62 6.07 8.94
C LEU A 206 0.07 4.94 8.07
N LEU A 207 -1.22 4.60 8.20
CA LEU A 207 -1.80 3.44 7.53
C LEU A 207 -2.07 3.68 6.03
N SER A 208 -2.40 4.92 5.61
CA SER A 208 -2.66 5.19 4.19
C SER A 208 -1.39 5.50 3.40
N THR A 209 -0.43 6.26 3.96
CA THR A 209 0.75 6.76 3.24
C THR A 209 2.02 6.01 3.63
N LEU A 210 2.49 6.13 4.87
CA LEU A 210 3.79 5.58 5.29
C LEU A 210 3.84 4.04 5.34
N VAL A 211 2.71 3.36 5.31
CA VAL A 211 2.67 1.88 5.25
C VAL A 211 3.47 1.32 4.07
N HIS A 212 3.51 2.02 2.94
CA HIS A 212 4.31 1.62 1.78
C HIS A 212 5.81 1.64 2.10
N ASP A 213 6.27 2.71 2.77
CA ASP A 213 7.67 2.89 3.12
C ASP A 213 8.09 1.98 4.26
N ILE A 214 7.19 1.73 5.20
CA ILE A 214 7.41 0.77 6.29
C ILE A 214 7.56 -0.65 5.73
N ASN A 215 6.67 -1.08 4.84
CA ASN A 215 6.79 -2.39 4.20
C ASN A 215 8.09 -2.50 3.39
N LEU A 216 8.41 -1.49 2.58
CA LEU A 216 9.63 -1.47 1.81
C LEU A 216 10.88 -1.51 2.70
N LEU A 217 10.94 -0.67 3.73
CA LEU A 217 12.04 -0.61 4.69
C LEU A 217 12.27 -1.96 5.37
N ARG A 218 11.20 -2.60 5.87
CA ARG A 218 11.27 -3.92 6.49
C ARG A 218 11.77 -4.99 5.52
N SER A 219 11.32 -4.93 4.28
CA SER A 219 11.74 -5.90 3.26
C SER A 219 13.22 -5.79 2.86
N LEU A 220 13.75 -4.57 2.84
CA LEU A 220 15.14 -4.31 2.46
C LEU A 220 16.13 -4.46 3.61
N SER A 221 15.71 -4.14 4.84
CA SER A 221 16.60 -3.98 5.99
C SER A 221 16.17 -4.79 7.23
N GLY A 222 15.06 -5.53 7.15
CA GLY A 222 14.51 -6.29 8.27
C GLY A 222 13.72 -5.41 9.27
N ASP A 223 13.35 -6.00 10.39
CA ASP A 223 12.57 -5.33 11.43
C ASP A 223 13.44 -4.44 12.33
N PRO A 224 13.04 -3.17 12.58
CA PRO A 224 13.71 -2.35 13.58
C PRO A 224 13.44 -2.88 15.01
N ALA A 225 14.44 -2.76 15.88
CA ALA A 225 14.33 -3.16 17.27
C ALA A 225 13.45 -2.19 18.07
N GLU A 226 13.53 -0.90 17.76
CA GLU A 226 12.90 0.16 18.56
C GLU A 226 12.49 1.36 17.72
N VAL A 227 11.39 2.00 18.11
CA VAL A 227 11.01 3.35 17.70
C VAL A 227 11.57 4.32 18.74
N LEU A 228 12.55 5.14 18.35
CA LEU A 228 13.22 6.05 19.26
C LEU A 228 12.42 7.33 19.49
N LEU A 229 11.77 7.81 18.44
CA LEU A 229 11.06 9.07 18.43
C LEU A 229 10.04 9.07 17.29
N THR A 230 8.87 9.63 17.56
CA THR A 230 7.95 10.13 16.53
C THR A 230 7.50 11.53 16.93
N ASP A 231 7.60 12.47 16.01
CA ASP A 231 7.13 13.85 16.19
C ASP A 231 6.17 14.23 15.07
N VAL A 232 5.13 14.99 15.41
CA VAL A 232 4.05 15.42 14.50
C VAL A 232 3.74 16.88 14.76
N TRP A 233 3.70 17.69 13.70
CA TRP A 233 3.41 19.12 13.80
C TRP A 233 2.61 19.60 12.57
N ALA A 234 2.38 20.92 12.48
CA ALA A 234 1.61 21.55 11.42
C ALA A 234 0.23 20.89 11.22
N GLY A 235 -0.51 20.64 12.32
CA GLY A 235 -1.83 20.02 12.26
C GLY A 235 -1.85 18.60 11.66
N GLY A 236 -0.73 17.88 11.74
CA GLY A 236 -0.56 16.54 11.15
C GLY A 236 -0.04 16.55 9.72
N ASP A 237 0.27 17.71 9.13
CA ASP A 237 0.84 17.77 7.77
C ASP A 237 2.31 17.37 7.73
N SER A 238 2.97 17.35 8.87
CA SER A 238 4.37 16.96 8.97
C SER A 238 4.56 15.92 10.07
N LEU A 239 5.35 14.91 9.75
CA LEU A 239 5.71 13.82 10.67
C LEU A 239 7.16 13.41 10.42
N VAL A 240 7.90 13.14 11.50
CA VAL A 240 9.18 12.45 11.45
C VAL A 240 9.20 11.31 12.46
N THR A 241 9.77 10.17 12.07
CA THR A 241 10.02 9.06 13.00
C THR A 241 11.45 8.55 12.85
N CYS A 242 12.07 8.15 13.95
CA CYS A 242 13.40 7.57 13.99
C CYS A 242 13.34 6.16 14.59
N LEU A 243 13.88 5.20 13.85
CA LEU A 243 13.91 3.79 14.19
C LEU A 243 15.36 3.35 14.45
N ARG A 244 15.55 2.39 15.36
CA ARG A 244 16.84 1.76 15.64
C ARG A 244 16.80 0.30 15.25
N TYR A 245 17.78 -0.14 14.48
CA TYR A 245 18.01 -1.54 14.15
C TYR A 245 18.90 -2.25 15.16
N PRO A 246 18.84 -3.59 15.28
CA PRO A 246 19.75 -4.36 16.15
C PRO A 246 21.24 -4.11 15.86
N SER A 247 21.59 -3.84 14.60
CA SER A 247 22.95 -3.49 14.16
C SER A 247 23.45 -2.13 14.65
N GLY A 248 22.58 -1.31 15.27
CA GLY A 248 22.88 0.07 15.62
C GLY A 248 22.57 1.09 14.53
N VAL A 249 22.22 0.68 13.32
CA VAL A 249 21.76 1.56 12.24
C VAL A 249 20.53 2.35 12.66
N ARG A 250 20.43 3.60 12.17
CA ARG A 250 19.24 4.45 12.33
C ARG A 250 18.53 4.58 11.00
N ALA A 251 17.19 4.45 11.05
CA ALA A 251 16.34 4.84 9.94
C ALA A 251 15.49 6.05 10.35
N THR A 252 15.47 7.07 9.51
CA THR A 252 14.60 8.23 9.66
C THR A 252 13.60 8.26 8.51
N LEU A 253 12.31 8.39 8.85
CA LEU A 253 11.24 8.57 7.87
C LEU A 253 10.62 9.95 8.12
N SER A 254 10.50 10.75 7.07
CA SER A 254 9.83 12.05 7.11
C SER A 254 8.72 12.10 6.06
N LEU A 255 7.54 12.55 6.49
CA LEU A 255 6.38 12.78 5.62
C LEU A 255 5.94 14.23 5.77
N HIS A 256 5.79 14.93 4.65
CA HIS A 256 5.29 16.29 4.62
C HIS A 256 4.23 16.43 3.53
N TYR A 257 3.03 16.83 3.91
CA TYR A 257 2.02 17.28 2.96
C TYR A 257 2.27 18.75 2.63
N LEU A 258 2.61 19.00 1.37
CA LEU A 258 2.91 20.32 0.82
C LEU A 258 1.82 20.66 -0.20
N TRP A 259 0.66 21.06 0.31
CA TRP A 259 -0.60 21.16 -0.44
C TRP A 259 -0.51 22.04 -1.70
N ASP A 260 0.27 23.12 -1.63
CA ASP A 260 0.42 24.12 -2.70
C ASP A 260 1.56 23.80 -3.66
N LEU A 261 2.44 22.85 -3.34
CA LEU A 261 3.52 22.39 -4.20
C LEU A 261 3.04 21.21 -5.05
N ALA A 262 3.16 21.34 -6.39
CA ALA A 262 2.70 20.29 -7.29
C ALA A 262 3.68 19.09 -7.41
N HIS A 263 4.93 19.29 -7.00
CA HIS A 263 5.99 18.30 -7.16
C HIS A 263 5.92 17.23 -6.06
N TYR A 264 5.77 15.97 -6.48
CA TYR A 264 5.91 14.81 -5.61
C TYR A 264 7.39 14.42 -5.50
N GLU A 265 7.85 14.14 -4.29
CA GLU A 265 9.17 13.56 -4.06
C GLU A 265 9.05 12.39 -3.08
N GLU A 266 9.62 11.26 -3.46
CA GLU A 266 9.78 10.13 -2.55
C GLU A 266 11.12 9.47 -2.79
N THR A 267 11.94 9.41 -1.74
CA THR A 267 13.28 8.83 -1.81
C THR A 267 13.54 7.87 -0.67
N VAL A 268 14.24 6.77 -0.98
CA VAL A 268 14.79 5.84 0.03
C VAL A 268 16.30 5.77 -0.18
N THR A 269 17.06 6.26 0.79
CA THR A 269 18.51 6.38 0.70
C THR A 269 19.20 5.55 1.80
N HIS A 270 20.09 4.68 1.41
CA HIS A 270 20.97 3.92 2.32
C HIS A 270 22.39 4.53 2.27
N LEU A 271 22.91 4.84 3.45
CA LEU A 271 24.18 5.57 3.61
C LEU A 271 25.23 4.68 4.28
N GLY A 272 26.24 4.28 3.53
CA GLY A 272 27.48 3.72 4.03
C GLY A 272 28.56 4.80 4.23
N PRO A 273 29.76 4.43 4.69
CA PRO A 273 30.86 5.39 4.90
C PRO A 273 31.48 5.91 3.58
N ALA A 274 31.43 5.12 2.50
CA ALA A 274 32.00 5.45 1.21
C ALA A 274 31.01 5.30 0.05
N ASP A 275 29.87 4.68 0.29
CA ASP A 275 28.87 4.35 -0.72
C ASP A 275 27.49 4.83 -0.32
N ARG A 276 26.69 5.23 -1.29
CA ARG A 276 25.30 5.60 -1.12
C ARG A 276 24.46 4.99 -2.23
N VAL A 277 23.33 4.40 -1.87
CA VAL A 277 22.34 3.93 -2.85
C VAL A 277 21.00 4.63 -2.55
N ARG A 278 20.44 5.26 -3.55
CA ARG A 278 19.18 5.97 -3.48
C ARG A 278 18.19 5.42 -4.50
N LEU A 279 16.98 5.15 -4.05
CA LEU A 279 15.80 4.93 -4.88
C LEU A 279 15.02 6.25 -4.93
N VAL A 280 14.63 6.67 -6.13
CA VAL A 280 13.79 7.86 -6.36
C VAL A 280 12.52 7.40 -7.05
N PHE A 281 11.41 7.45 -6.30
CA PHE A 281 10.11 6.98 -6.79
C PHE A 281 9.36 8.13 -7.46
N PRO A 282 8.70 7.87 -8.60
CA PRO A 282 7.73 8.78 -9.16
C PRO A 282 6.47 8.82 -8.30
N SER A 283 5.58 9.81 -8.54
CA SER A 283 4.25 9.77 -7.95
C SER A 283 3.54 8.45 -8.32
N PRO A 284 2.92 7.76 -7.34
CA PRO A 284 2.22 6.50 -7.57
C PRO A 284 0.98 6.65 -8.46
N PHE A 285 0.59 7.89 -8.77
CA PHE A 285 -0.53 8.19 -9.65
C PHE A 285 -0.13 8.39 -11.12
N PHE A 286 1.16 8.30 -11.45
CA PHE A 286 1.66 8.37 -12.82
C PHE A 286 2.03 6.98 -13.32
N ARG A 287 1.40 6.53 -14.40
CA ARG A 287 1.71 5.25 -15.02
C ARG A 287 2.93 5.34 -15.92
N ASN A 288 3.68 4.23 -16.01
CA ASN A 288 4.86 4.09 -16.87
C ASN A 288 6.00 5.08 -16.56
N MET A 289 6.08 5.55 -15.31
CA MET A 289 7.20 6.34 -14.82
C MET A 289 8.16 5.42 -14.06
N PRO A 290 9.41 5.27 -14.52
CA PRO A 290 10.35 4.37 -13.85
C PRO A 290 10.87 4.94 -12.54
N THR A 291 11.05 4.09 -11.55
CA THR A 291 11.86 4.40 -10.37
C THR A 291 13.33 4.45 -10.77
N GLU A 292 14.03 5.49 -10.39
CA GLU A 292 15.46 5.65 -10.65
C GLU A 292 16.29 5.07 -9.50
N VAL A 293 17.38 4.38 -9.83
CA VAL A 293 18.38 3.93 -8.86
C VAL A 293 19.65 4.75 -9.04
N ILE A 294 20.07 5.46 -7.99
CA ILE A 294 21.29 6.25 -7.98
C ILE A 294 22.30 5.56 -7.06
N VAL A 295 23.47 5.20 -7.62
CA VAL A 295 24.58 4.59 -6.89
C VAL A 295 25.73 5.56 -6.90
N GLU A 296 26.21 5.95 -5.72
CA GLU A 296 27.39 6.79 -5.55
C GLU A 296 28.42 6.03 -4.75
N GLY A 297 29.69 6.23 -5.09
CA GLY A 297 30.81 5.54 -4.44
C GLY A 297 32.14 6.12 -4.81
N MET A 298 33.21 5.39 -4.44
CA MET A 298 34.59 5.71 -4.77
C MET A 298 35.19 4.61 -5.64
N GLU A 299 35.80 4.99 -6.76
CA GLU A 299 36.56 4.10 -7.65
C GLU A 299 37.86 4.78 -8.03
N ASP A 300 38.98 4.12 -7.84
CA ASP A 300 40.35 4.64 -8.09
C ASP A 300 40.61 6.03 -7.46
N GLY A 301 40.12 6.24 -6.23
CA GLY A 301 40.27 7.50 -5.50
C GLY A 301 39.40 8.65 -6.00
N LYS A 302 38.46 8.36 -6.91
CA LYS A 302 37.52 9.35 -7.49
C LYS A 302 36.08 9.02 -7.09
N ALA A 303 35.29 10.04 -6.75
CA ALA A 303 33.87 9.89 -6.54
C ALA A 303 33.16 9.68 -7.89
N PHE A 304 32.19 8.77 -7.92
CA PHE A 304 31.32 8.57 -9.07
C PHE A 304 29.84 8.60 -8.66
N GLU A 305 28.99 8.96 -9.61
CA GLU A 305 27.55 8.77 -9.54
C GLU A 305 27.10 7.98 -10.78
N LYS A 306 26.30 6.94 -10.55
CA LYS A 306 25.69 6.15 -11.61
C LYS A 306 24.17 6.18 -11.43
N ARG A 307 23.45 6.62 -12.47
CA ARG A 307 21.98 6.58 -12.54
C ARG A 307 21.55 5.42 -13.41
N VAL A 308 20.61 4.63 -12.91
CA VAL A 308 20.11 3.43 -13.57
C VAL A 308 18.59 3.49 -13.67
N THR A 309 18.09 3.49 -14.90
CA THR A 309 16.69 3.17 -15.19
C THR A 309 16.63 1.68 -15.55
N VAL A 310 16.04 0.89 -14.65
CA VAL A 310 16.06 -0.58 -14.78
C VAL A 310 15.05 -1.05 -15.82
N SER A 311 13.85 -0.47 -15.78
CA SER A 311 12.74 -0.90 -16.63
C SER A 311 11.64 0.18 -16.67
N MET A 312 10.78 0.13 -17.69
CA MET A 312 9.54 0.90 -17.78
C MET A 312 8.32 0.08 -17.36
N LYS A 313 8.53 -1.09 -16.78
CA LYS A 313 7.44 -1.92 -16.28
C LYS A 313 6.78 -1.27 -15.07
N GLU A 314 5.47 -1.35 -15.04
CA GLU A 314 4.64 -0.73 -14.02
C GLU A 314 4.51 -1.64 -12.79
N ALA A 315 4.85 -1.12 -11.62
CA ALA A 315 4.88 -1.88 -10.37
C ALA A 315 3.51 -2.51 -10.01
N PHE A 316 2.41 -1.77 -10.19
CA PHE A 316 1.04 -2.29 -10.00
C PHE A 316 0.70 -3.43 -10.97
N LYS A 317 1.24 -3.38 -12.20
CA LYS A 317 1.03 -4.46 -13.18
C LYS A 317 1.86 -5.69 -12.82
N GLU A 318 3.10 -5.52 -12.36
CA GLU A 318 3.97 -6.62 -11.95
C GLU A 318 3.43 -7.35 -10.71
N GLU A 319 2.77 -6.65 -9.75
CA GLU A 319 2.13 -7.33 -8.62
C GLU A 319 0.89 -8.14 -9.03
N LEU A 320 0.09 -7.65 -9.98
CA LEU A 320 -1.01 -8.42 -10.54
C LEU A 320 -0.51 -9.66 -11.30
N LEU A 321 0.56 -9.54 -12.09
CA LEU A 321 1.19 -10.69 -12.75
C LEU A 321 1.67 -11.71 -11.73
N HIS A 322 2.32 -11.26 -10.66
CA HIS A 322 2.78 -12.12 -9.58
C HIS A 322 1.60 -12.84 -8.87
N PHE A 323 0.49 -12.13 -8.63
CA PHE A 323 -0.70 -12.75 -8.06
C PHE A 323 -1.26 -13.87 -8.96
N ALA A 324 -1.33 -13.63 -10.27
CA ALA A 324 -1.76 -14.66 -11.23
C ALA A 324 -0.83 -15.89 -11.21
N GLU A 325 0.49 -15.68 -11.15
CA GLU A 325 1.47 -16.77 -11.03
C GLU A 325 1.28 -17.56 -9.73
N CYS A 326 1.04 -16.88 -8.61
CA CYS A 326 0.79 -17.53 -7.32
C CYS A 326 -0.50 -18.36 -7.34
N VAL A 327 -1.59 -17.80 -7.88
CA VAL A 327 -2.85 -18.54 -8.03
C VAL A 327 -2.67 -19.80 -8.90
N ALA A 328 -1.97 -19.68 -10.03
CA ALA A 328 -1.76 -20.78 -10.95
C ALA A 328 -0.84 -21.89 -10.41
N SER A 329 0.13 -21.53 -9.55
CA SER A 329 1.13 -22.45 -9.00
C SER A 329 0.83 -22.95 -7.58
N GLY A 330 -0.12 -22.33 -6.87
CA GLY A 330 -0.37 -22.57 -5.45
C GLY A 330 0.75 -22.07 -4.53
N ARG A 331 1.66 -21.21 -5.04
CA ARG A 331 2.77 -20.66 -4.27
C ARG A 331 2.34 -19.43 -3.47
N GLU A 332 2.87 -19.27 -2.27
CA GLU A 332 2.69 -18.06 -1.46
C GLU A 332 3.27 -16.83 -2.19
N PRO A 333 2.59 -15.67 -2.11
CA PRO A 333 3.09 -14.42 -2.68
C PRO A 333 4.25 -13.84 -1.85
N GLU A 334 4.98 -12.89 -2.44
CA GLU A 334 6.04 -12.15 -1.74
C GLU A 334 5.53 -11.25 -0.61
N THR A 335 4.27 -10.81 -0.70
CA THR A 335 3.62 -9.91 0.26
C THR A 335 2.41 -10.60 0.89
N THR A 336 2.68 -11.34 1.94
CA THR A 336 1.66 -12.15 2.65
C THR A 336 0.94 -11.35 3.74
N PRO A 337 -0.22 -11.82 4.22
CA PRO A 337 -0.85 -11.27 5.42
C PRO A 337 0.06 -11.27 6.65
N ALA A 338 0.97 -12.26 6.77
CA ALA A 338 1.92 -12.34 7.90
C ALA A 338 2.93 -11.17 7.87
N GLU A 339 3.45 -10.82 6.68
CA GLU A 339 4.29 -9.63 6.54
C GLU A 339 3.52 -8.35 6.85
N ALA A 340 2.31 -8.20 6.30
CA ALA A 340 1.46 -7.03 6.52
C ALA A 340 1.09 -6.83 8.00
N ARG A 341 0.91 -7.93 8.76
CA ARG A 341 0.73 -7.85 10.22
C ARG A 341 1.92 -7.19 10.91
N GLY A 342 3.14 -7.48 10.47
CA GLY A 342 4.35 -6.84 10.97
C GLY A 342 4.38 -5.34 10.68
N ASP A 343 3.87 -4.91 9.52
CA ASP A 343 3.74 -3.50 9.16
C ASP A 343 2.75 -2.80 10.09
N VAL A 344 1.57 -3.40 10.31
CA VAL A 344 0.55 -2.88 11.23
C VAL A 344 1.14 -2.73 12.64
N LEU A 345 1.85 -3.76 13.13
CA LEU A 345 2.50 -3.71 14.46
C LEU A 345 3.51 -2.55 14.56
N LEU A 346 4.34 -2.36 13.54
CA LEU A 346 5.33 -1.29 13.57
C LEU A 346 4.67 0.08 13.49
N LEU A 347 3.61 0.25 12.70
CA LEU A 347 2.85 1.49 12.62
C LEU A 347 2.15 1.84 13.93
N HIS A 348 1.62 0.85 14.66
CA HIS A 348 1.10 1.05 16.02
C HIS A 348 2.22 1.54 16.96
N ARG A 349 3.40 0.92 16.93
CA ARG A 349 4.55 1.34 17.75
C ARG A 349 4.99 2.77 17.40
N ILE A 350 4.99 3.16 16.15
CA ILE A 350 5.30 4.51 15.67
C ILE A 350 4.26 5.50 16.21
N PHE A 351 2.98 5.18 16.14
CA PHE A 351 1.91 6.03 16.69
C PHE A 351 2.05 6.20 18.20
N HIS A 352 2.26 5.13 18.95
CA HIS A 352 2.40 5.20 20.41
C HIS A 352 3.70 5.88 20.88
N ALA A 353 4.70 6.04 20.00
CA ALA A 353 5.92 6.80 20.28
C ALA A 353 5.76 8.32 20.03
N ILE A 354 4.59 8.78 19.59
CA ILE A 354 4.32 10.22 19.42
C ILE A 354 4.32 10.90 20.79
N LYS A 355 5.08 11.98 20.90
CA LYS A 355 5.05 12.86 22.09
C LYS A 355 3.68 13.52 22.20
N ARG A 356 2.96 13.26 23.29
CA ARG A 356 1.64 13.83 23.56
C ARG A 356 1.73 14.97 24.60
N PRO A 357 0.81 15.97 24.55
CA PRO A 357 -0.24 16.14 23.56
C PRO A 357 0.31 16.55 22.19
N LEU A 358 -0.37 16.12 21.10
CA LEU A 358 -0.06 16.62 19.77
C LEU A 358 -0.35 18.14 19.77
N ALA A 359 0.66 18.96 19.43
CA ALA A 359 0.44 20.39 19.26
C ALA A 359 -0.53 20.63 18.09
N THR A 360 -1.56 21.41 18.36
CA THR A 360 -2.58 21.84 17.38
C THR A 360 -1.98 22.78 16.34
#